data_9794d57f730c9b5df05c978da07c24c6
#
_entry.id   9794d57f730c9b5df05c978da07c24c6
#
_cell.length_a   1.000
_cell.length_b   1.000
_cell.length_c   1.000
_cell.angle_alpha   90.00
_cell.angle_beta   90.00
_cell.angle_gamma   90.00
#
_symmetry.space_group_name_H-M   'P 1'
#
loop_
_entity.id
_entity.type
_entity.pdbx_description
1 polymer ?
#
loop_
_entity_poly.entity_id
_entity_poly.type
_entity_poly.pdbx_seq_one_letter_code
_entity_poly.pdbx_strand_id
1 'polypeptide(L)'
;MYGHELKSVLESLVDDLPDPFRVVFVMREVEGLTTAETAASLSINEDTVKTRLHRAKRLLREQLDRKLGPAASEIYPFHLSRCDRVVAGVMAAISK
;
A
#
# COMPACT_ATOMS: atom_id res chain seq x y z
N MET A 1 -13.78 -13.68 6.72
CA MET A 1 -13.28 -14.47 5.62
C MET A 1 -12.64 -13.65 4.52
N TYR A 2 -13.38 -12.73 3.94
CA TYR A 2 -12.80 -11.81 2.98
C TYR A 2 -11.60 -11.07 3.53
N GLY A 3 -11.70 -10.61 4.77
CA GLY A 3 -10.61 -9.87 5.39
C GLY A 3 -9.33 -10.67 5.51
N HIS A 4 -9.46 -11.95 5.80
CA HIS A 4 -8.30 -12.82 5.95
C HIS A 4 -7.62 -13.10 4.60
N GLU A 5 -8.40 -13.39 3.57
CA GLU A 5 -7.87 -13.62 2.25
C GLU A 5 -7.24 -12.37 1.67
N LEU A 6 -7.91 -11.23 1.84
CA LEU A 6 -7.40 -9.95 1.37
C LEU A 6 -6.11 -9.59 2.08
N LYS A 7 -6.02 -9.86 3.38
CA LYS A 7 -4.82 -9.63 4.15
C LYS A 7 -3.63 -10.41 3.58
N SER A 8 -3.81 -11.70 3.33
CA SER A 8 -2.77 -12.55 2.74
C SER A 8 -2.33 -12.06 1.38
N VAL A 9 -3.29 -11.69 0.54
CA VAL A 9 -2.99 -11.17 -0.79
C VAL A 9 -2.18 -9.88 -0.69
N LEU A 10 -2.59 -8.95 0.16
CA LEU A 10 -1.88 -7.69 0.31
C LEU A 10 -0.48 -7.86 0.88
N GLU A 11 -0.30 -8.77 1.83
CA GLU A 11 1.02 -9.06 2.36
C GLU A 11 1.95 -9.57 1.26
N SER A 12 1.46 -10.47 0.44
CA SER A 12 2.21 -11.00 -0.69
C SER A 12 2.56 -9.91 -1.70
N LEU A 13 1.60 -9.04 -2.00
CA LEU A 13 1.82 -7.95 -2.94
C LEU A 13 2.84 -6.93 -2.43
N VAL A 14 2.81 -6.64 -1.14
CA VAL A 14 3.78 -5.74 -0.53
C VAL A 14 5.18 -6.35 -0.64
N ASP A 15 5.31 -7.64 -0.38
CA ASP A 15 6.58 -8.34 -0.49
C ASP A 15 7.14 -8.31 -1.92
N ASP A 16 6.27 -8.25 -2.91
CA ASP A 16 6.66 -8.22 -4.31
C ASP A 16 7.02 -6.81 -4.81
N LEU A 17 6.78 -5.78 -4.01
CA LEU A 17 7.14 -4.43 -4.42
C LEU A 17 8.66 -4.27 -4.53
N PRO A 18 9.13 -3.47 -5.51
CA PRO A 18 10.54 -3.09 -5.55
C PRO A 18 10.97 -2.44 -4.23
N ASP A 19 12.20 -2.69 -3.82
CA ASP A 19 12.69 -2.24 -2.51
C ASP A 19 12.41 -0.78 -2.18
N PRO A 20 12.69 0.18 -3.07
CA PRO A 20 12.45 1.59 -2.72
C PRO A 20 10.99 1.90 -2.38
N PHE A 21 10.07 1.24 -3.06
CA PHE A 21 8.63 1.45 -2.84
C PHE A 21 8.15 0.69 -1.62
N ARG A 22 8.63 -0.55 -1.45
CA ARG A 22 8.25 -1.39 -0.32
C ARG A 22 8.65 -0.75 1.00
N VAL A 23 9.88 -0.27 1.10
CA VAL A 23 10.38 0.33 2.34
C VAL A 23 9.54 1.54 2.72
N VAL A 24 9.29 2.44 1.78
CA VAL A 24 8.50 3.63 2.04
C VAL A 24 7.08 3.26 2.43
N PHE A 25 6.48 2.30 1.71
CA PHE A 25 5.12 1.88 2.01
C PHE A 25 5.02 1.31 3.43
N VAL A 26 5.94 0.42 3.79
CA VAL A 26 5.91 -0.20 5.12
C VAL A 26 6.11 0.85 6.21
N MET A 27 7.06 1.75 6.05
CA MET A 27 7.31 2.78 7.06
C MET A 27 6.12 3.72 7.22
N ARG A 28 5.49 4.13 6.13
CA ARG A 28 4.40 5.08 6.17
C ARG A 28 3.06 4.46 6.57
N GLU A 29 2.75 3.30 6.02
CA GLU A 29 1.41 2.72 6.15
C GLU A 29 1.32 1.62 7.22
N VAL A 30 2.39 0.89 7.43
CA VAL A 30 2.39 -0.19 8.42
C VAL A 30 2.93 0.31 9.77
N GLU A 31 4.07 0.95 9.75
CA GLU A 31 4.70 1.44 10.98
C GLU A 31 4.17 2.79 11.45
N GLY A 32 3.52 3.52 10.56
CA GLY A 32 2.89 4.79 10.94
C GLY A 32 3.83 5.97 11.08
N LEU A 33 5.02 5.90 10.48
CA LEU A 33 5.95 7.02 10.53
C LEU A 33 5.44 8.18 9.68
N THR A 34 5.81 9.39 10.05
CA THR A 34 5.47 10.56 9.25
C THR A 34 6.34 10.62 8.00
N THR A 35 5.95 11.46 7.04
CA THR A 35 6.76 11.68 5.85
C THR A 35 8.15 12.18 6.21
N ALA A 36 8.24 13.11 7.17
CA ALA A 36 9.52 13.64 7.61
C ALA A 36 10.38 12.58 8.27
N GLU A 37 9.77 11.74 9.12
CA GLU A 37 10.50 10.65 9.79
C GLU A 37 11.01 9.63 8.79
N THR A 38 10.19 9.29 7.81
CA THR A 38 10.56 8.35 6.77
C THR A 38 11.72 8.90 5.93
N ALA A 39 11.62 10.17 5.56
CA ALA A 39 12.68 10.83 4.79
C ALA A 39 14.01 10.83 5.54
N ALA A 40 13.97 11.17 6.82
CA ALA A 40 15.16 11.18 7.65
C ALA A 40 15.77 9.79 7.77
N SER A 41 14.94 8.78 8.00
CA SER A 41 15.40 7.40 8.17
C SER A 41 16.08 6.85 6.91
N LEU A 42 15.59 7.26 5.74
CA LEU A 42 16.10 6.76 4.46
C LEU A 42 17.11 7.70 3.82
N SER A 43 17.38 8.84 4.44
CA SER A 43 18.29 9.87 3.90
C SER A 43 17.86 10.37 2.53
N ILE A 44 16.58 10.59 2.37
CA ILE A 44 16.00 11.13 1.14
C ILE A 44 15.12 12.33 1.52
N ASN A 45 14.67 13.10 0.53
CA ASN A 45 13.79 14.23 0.82
C ASN A 45 12.33 13.78 0.89
N GLU A 46 11.49 14.65 1.46
CA GLU A 46 10.08 14.33 1.66
C GLU A 46 9.32 14.16 0.34
N ASP A 47 9.70 14.92 -0.69
CA ASP A 47 9.05 14.78 -1.99
C ASP A 47 9.30 13.40 -2.58
N THR A 48 10.50 12.86 -2.38
CA THR A 48 10.83 11.51 -2.82
C THR A 48 9.99 10.48 -2.06
N VAL A 49 9.80 10.68 -0.76
CA VAL A 49 8.93 9.81 0.05
C VAL A 49 7.51 9.81 -0.53
N LYS A 50 6.96 10.99 -0.77
CA LYS A 50 5.60 11.13 -1.31
C LYS A 50 5.46 10.45 -2.67
N THR A 51 6.43 10.66 -3.56
CA THR A 51 6.41 10.06 -4.89
C THR A 51 6.49 8.54 -4.82
N ARG A 52 7.39 8.03 -4.00
CA ARG A 52 7.56 6.58 -3.85
C ARG A 52 6.33 5.94 -3.22
N LEU A 53 5.74 6.60 -2.22
CA LEU A 53 4.53 6.10 -1.59
C LEU A 53 3.38 6.05 -2.60
N HIS A 54 3.23 7.10 -3.39
CA HIS A 54 2.19 7.15 -4.41
C HIS A 54 2.36 6.01 -5.42
N ARG A 55 3.57 5.78 -5.87
CA ARG A 55 3.87 4.70 -6.82
C ARG A 55 3.66 3.33 -6.19
N ALA A 56 4.03 3.18 -4.92
CA ALA A 56 3.80 1.92 -4.21
C ALA A 56 2.32 1.58 -4.16
N LYS A 57 1.49 2.55 -3.78
CA LYS A 57 0.04 2.35 -3.72
C LYS A 57 -0.54 2.04 -5.09
N ARG A 58 -0.04 2.71 -6.12
CA ARG A 58 -0.49 2.48 -7.49
C ARG A 58 -0.17 1.05 -7.95
N LEU A 59 1.05 0.60 -7.69
CA LEU A 59 1.46 -0.75 -8.03
C LEU A 59 0.65 -1.80 -7.28
N LEU A 60 0.41 -1.55 -5.99
CA LEU A 60 -0.41 -2.46 -5.19
C LEU A 60 -1.82 -2.58 -5.75
N ARG A 61 -2.40 -1.46 -6.12
CA ARG A 61 -3.75 -1.47 -6.70
C ARG A 61 -3.79 -2.22 -8.02
N GLU A 62 -2.80 -1.99 -8.89
CA GLU A 62 -2.72 -2.69 -10.17
C GLU A 62 -2.62 -4.20 -9.97
N GLN A 63 -1.79 -4.63 -9.03
CA GLN A 63 -1.62 -6.04 -8.73
C GLN A 63 -2.86 -6.63 -8.10
N LEU A 64 -3.51 -5.87 -7.23
CA LEU A 64 -4.75 -6.31 -6.60
C LEU A 64 -5.84 -6.53 -7.65
N ASP A 65 -5.97 -5.60 -8.59
CA ASP A 65 -6.91 -5.75 -9.69
C ASP A 65 -6.64 -7.00 -10.52
N ARG A 66 -5.38 -7.30 -10.77
CA ARG A 66 -5.01 -8.50 -11.53
C ARG A 66 -5.38 -9.77 -10.77
N LYS A 67 -5.13 -9.78 -9.47
CA LYS A 67 -5.39 -10.98 -8.66
C LYS A 67 -6.86 -11.22 -8.40
N LEU A 68 -7.61 -10.14 -8.15
CA LEU A 68 -9.03 -10.24 -7.87
C LEU A 68 -9.90 -10.09 -9.12
N GLY A 69 -9.30 -9.57 -10.21
CA GLY A 69 -9.99 -9.39 -11.48
C GLY A 69 -11.22 -8.49 -11.36
N PRO A 70 -12.28 -8.79 -12.13
CA PRO A 70 -13.50 -7.97 -12.07
C PRO A 70 -14.12 -7.88 -10.69
N ALA A 71 -13.87 -8.86 -9.83
CA ALA A 71 -14.41 -8.87 -8.48
C ALA A 71 -13.88 -7.69 -7.67
N ALA A 72 -12.64 -7.27 -7.90
CA ALA A 72 -12.07 -6.11 -7.21
C ALA A 72 -12.84 -4.84 -7.55
N SER A 73 -13.21 -4.68 -8.82
CA SER A 73 -13.99 -3.53 -9.26
C SER A 73 -15.39 -3.53 -8.68
N GLU A 74 -15.97 -4.69 -8.49
CA GLU A 74 -17.29 -4.81 -7.86
C GLU A 74 -17.25 -4.53 -6.38
N ILE A 75 -16.19 -4.97 -5.70
CA ILE A 75 -16.00 -4.74 -4.28
C ILE A 75 -15.64 -3.29 -4.02
N TYR A 76 -14.84 -2.70 -4.89
CA TYR A 76 -14.36 -1.33 -4.76
C TYR A 76 -14.72 -0.52 -6.00
N PRO A 77 -16.02 -0.23 -6.21
CA PRO A 77 -16.47 0.46 -7.43
C PRO A 77 -16.18 1.95 -7.33
N PHE A 78 -15.00 2.32 -6.92
CA PHE A 78 -14.71 3.70 -6.65
C PHE A 78 -13.48 4.20 -7.34
N HIS A 79 -13.24 5.47 -7.11
CA HIS A 79 -12.07 6.16 -7.58
C HIS A 79 -10.82 5.71 -6.85
N LEU A 80 -9.70 6.03 -7.43
CA LEU A 80 -8.39 5.66 -6.94
C LEU A 80 -8.16 6.03 -5.48
N SER A 81 -8.65 7.21 -5.08
CA SER A 81 -8.46 7.70 -3.72
C SER A 81 -9.11 6.78 -2.68
N ARG A 82 -10.24 6.20 -3.03
CA ARG A 82 -10.91 5.27 -2.13
C ARG A 82 -10.19 3.94 -2.06
N CYS A 83 -9.65 3.49 -3.18
CA CYS A 83 -8.84 2.27 -3.20
C CYS A 83 -7.63 2.44 -2.29
N ASP A 84 -7.00 3.61 -2.33
CA ASP A 84 -5.87 3.89 -1.44
C ASP A 84 -6.26 3.82 0.02
N ARG A 85 -7.44 4.33 0.39
CA ARG A 85 -7.93 4.24 1.75
C ARG A 85 -8.17 2.81 2.18
N VAL A 86 -8.73 2.00 1.29
CA VAL A 86 -8.99 0.60 1.59
C VAL A 86 -7.69 -0.14 1.84
N VAL A 87 -6.70 0.07 0.96
CA VAL A 87 -5.38 -0.55 1.13
C VAL A 87 -4.76 -0.11 2.45
N ALA A 88 -4.76 1.17 2.74
CA ALA A 88 -4.19 1.69 3.98
C ALA A 88 -4.92 1.13 5.20
N GLY A 89 -6.26 1.04 5.14
CA GLY A 89 -7.04 0.48 6.23
C GLY A 89 -6.73 -0.98 6.48
N VAL A 90 -6.60 -1.77 5.43
CA VAL A 90 -6.27 -3.18 5.56
C VAL A 90 -4.85 -3.36 6.10
N MET A 91 -3.90 -2.57 5.62
CA MET A 91 -2.54 -2.64 6.11
C MET A 91 -2.44 -2.23 7.57
N ALA A 92 -3.21 -1.24 8.00
CA ALA A 92 -3.27 -0.84 9.40
C ALA A 92 -3.81 -1.98 10.27
N ALA A 93 -4.79 -2.72 9.77
CA ALA A 93 -5.33 -3.89 10.47
C ALA A 93 -4.29 -5.01 10.56
N ILE A 94 -3.48 -5.19 9.52
CA ILE A 94 -2.43 -6.20 9.50
C ILE A 94 -1.35 -5.89 10.54
N SER A 95 -1.04 -4.61 10.72
CA SER A 95 0.04 -4.21 11.62
C SER A 95 -0.28 -4.42 13.09
N LYS A 96 -1.49 -4.75 13.41
CA LYS A 96 -1.88 -5.11 14.76
C LYS A 96 -1.63 -6.59 15.00
#